data_459ec7c7efee96be5d9a2c81203f1e8d
#
_entry.id   459ec7c7efee96be5d9a2c81203f1e8d
#
_cell.length_a   1.000
_cell.length_b   1.000
_cell.length_c   1.000
_cell.angle_alpha   90.00
_cell.angle_beta   90.00
_cell.angle_gamma   90.00
#
_symmetry.space_group_name_H-M   'P 1'
#
loop_
_entity.id
_entity.type
_entity.pdbx_description
1 polymer ?
#
loop_
_entity_poly.entity_id
_entity_poly.type
_entity_poly.pdbx_seq_one_letter_code
_entity_poly.pdbx_strand_id
1 'polypeptide(L)'
;MKGQILVLGAAGRLGFAAAEAFRNDGWSVKGLVRPGAAWRAPQGIDVIETNDRAVAVKEARGTDIVLHALNAPYTGWAQYALPLAYSAIEAAEQSGATLMFPGNVYNYGAGMPAVLDETTPMLPTSRKGKIREEIELRLREASDSGVRTIVLRAGDFFGRGRGSWFDLVLIKEMARNKITYPGPLDVVHEWTYLPDYIDALIKLAAIRDTLGPYELFGFPGHAVTGQEFVSAIAKASGRVLKVGHINWLMMRTVGSIWKMGRELADIGYLWQVPHRIDGTKLRAAIGEVPHTPLQTAVTRSLRELGAIA
;
A
#
# COMPACT_ATOMS: atom_id res chain seq x y z
N MET A 1 -25.12 -4.87 11.10
CA MET A 1 -24.19 -4.06 10.30
C MET A 1 -23.05 -3.64 11.21
N LYS A 2 -21.79 -3.88 10.85
CA LYS A 2 -20.62 -3.58 11.72
C LYS A 2 -20.29 -2.08 11.80
N GLY A 3 -20.79 -1.30 10.84
CA GLY A 3 -20.55 0.13 10.71
C GLY A 3 -20.55 0.57 9.25
N GLN A 4 -20.21 1.84 9.00
CA GLN A 4 -20.12 2.43 7.67
C GLN A 4 -18.70 2.93 7.40
N ILE A 5 -18.16 2.61 6.22
CA ILE A 5 -16.83 3.05 5.78
C ILE A 5 -16.93 3.84 4.46
N LEU A 6 -16.21 4.96 4.39
CA LEU A 6 -15.95 5.68 3.16
C LEU A 6 -14.55 5.34 2.63
N VAL A 7 -14.48 4.74 1.45
CA VAL A 7 -13.22 4.41 0.78
C VAL A 7 -12.90 5.47 -0.27
N LEU A 8 -11.92 6.30 0.00
CA LEU A 8 -11.44 7.29 -0.96
C LEU A 8 -10.53 6.61 -1.98
N GLY A 9 -11.00 6.47 -3.23
CA GLY A 9 -10.26 5.79 -4.29
C GLY A 9 -10.64 4.32 -4.51
N ALA A 10 -11.91 3.96 -4.35
CA ALA A 10 -12.45 2.60 -4.47
C ALA A 10 -12.24 1.93 -5.85
N ALA A 11 -11.88 2.67 -6.90
CA ALA A 11 -11.51 2.14 -8.22
C ALA A 11 -10.01 1.82 -8.36
N GLY A 12 -9.19 2.15 -7.35
CA GLY A 12 -7.76 1.80 -7.29
C GLY A 12 -7.55 0.39 -6.73
N ARG A 13 -6.36 -0.22 -6.93
CA ARG A 13 -6.09 -1.60 -6.51
C ARG A 13 -6.35 -1.83 -5.01
N LEU A 14 -5.75 -1.02 -4.12
CA LEU A 14 -5.96 -1.12 -2.68
C LEU A 14 -7.41 -0.78 -2.31
N GLY A 15 -7.95 0.31 -2.85
CA GLY A 15 -9.31 0.74 -2.56
C GLY A 15 -10.37 -0.25 -3.02
N PHE A 16 -10.20 -0.89 -4.18
CA PHE A 16 -11.07 -1.96 -4.66
C PHE A 16 -11.04 -3.16 -3.71
N ALA A 17 -9.82 -3.64 -3.37
CA ALA A 17 -9.65 -4.78 -2.47
C ALA A 17 -10.25 -4.50 -1.09
N ALA A 18 -10.02 -3.30 -0.54
CA ALA A 18 -10.57 -2.90 0.74
C ALA A 18 -12.11 -2.80 0.69
N ALA A 19 -12.67 -2.09 -0.29
CA ALA A 19 -14.11 -1.92 -0.42
C ALA A 19 -14.85 -3.26 -0.53
N GLU A 20 -14.31 -4.20 -1.33
CA GLU A 20 -14.86 -5.55 -1.45
C GLU A 20 -14.77 -6.33 -0.14
N ALA A 21 -13.61 -6.30 0.53
CA ALA A 21 -13.38 -7.05 1.75
C ALA A 21 -14.21 -6.52 2.93
N PHE A 22 -14.29 -5.20 3.12
CA PHE A 22 -15.14 -4.58 4.14
C PHE A 22 -16.62 -4.89 3.89
N ARG A 23 -17.11 -4.83 2.64
CA ARG A 23 -18.47 -5.25 2.30
C ARG A 23 -18.71 -6.71 2.68
N ASN A 24 -17.79 -7.62 2.32
CA ASN A 24 -17.91 -9.04 2.61
C ASN A 24 -17.86 -9.33 4.12
N ASP A 25 -17.19 -8.48 4.89
CA ASP A 25 -17.13 -8.52 6.36
C ASP A 25 -18.38 -7.89 7.03
N GLY A 26 -19.36 -7.40 6.25
CA GLY A 26 -20.65 -6.90 6.74
C GLY A 26 -20.70 -5.40 7.04
N TRP A 27 -19.74 -4.61 6.53
CA TRP A 27 -19.77 -3.15 6.57
C TRP A 27 -20.64 -2.57 5.46
N SER A 28 -21.28 -1.43 5.72
CA SER A 28 -21.83 -0.58 4.67
C SER A 28 -20.67 0.21 4.05
N VAL A 29 -20.50 0.11 2.74
CA VAL A 29 -19.34 0.70 2.05
C VAL A 29 -19.81 1.75 1.04
N LYS A 30 -19.31 2.98 1.21
CA LYS A 30 -19.33 4.03 0.20
C LYS A 30 -17.96 4.10 -0.47
N GLY A 31 -17.93 4.19 -1.80
CA GLY A 31 -16.68 4.28 -2.57
C GLY A 31 -16.60 5.54 -3.40
N LEU A 32 -15.68 6.45 -3.11
CA LEU A 32 -15.40 7.58 -3.99
C LEU A 32 -14.46 7.18 -5.10
N VAL A 33 -14.85 7.51 -6.33
CA VAL A 33 -14.07 7.25 -7.54
C VAL A 33 -14.04 8.51 -8.42
N ARG A 34 -13.06 8.60 -9.29
CA ARG A 34 -13.01 9.70 -10.28
C ARG A 34 -14.15 9.57 -11.28
N PRO A 35 -14.65 10.69 -11.84
CA PRO A 35 -15.65 10.65 -12.90
C PRO A 35 -15.27 9.70 -14.04
N GLY A 36 -16.21 8.87 -14.48
CA GLY A 36 -16.03 7.83 -15.48
C GLY A 36 -15.32 6.56 -15.00
N ALA A 37 -15.09 6.40 -13.69
CA ALA A 37 -14.39 5.23 -13.15
C ALA A 37 -15.28 4.29 -12.29
N ALA A 38 -16.60 4.54 -12.20
CA ALA A 38 -17.52 3.74 -11.39
C ALA A 38 -17.51 2.25 -11.80
N TRP A 39 -17.38 1.95 -13.08
CA TRP A 39 -17.34 0.57 -13.61
C TRP A 39 -16.14 -0.25 -13.09
N ARG A 40 -15.13 0.42 -12.53
CA ARG A 40 -13.95 -0.21 -11.93
C ARG A 40 -14.10 -0.47 -10.45
N ALA A 41 -15.13 0.04 -9.80
CA ALA A 41 -15.39 -0.22 -8.39
C ALA A 41 -16.02 -1.60 -8.18
N PRO A 42 -15.85 -2.24 -6.99
CA PRO A 42 -16.51 -3.51 -6.72
C PRO A 42 -18.04 -3.36 -6.73
N GLN A 43 -18.71 -4.42 -7.13
CA GLN A 43 -20.19 -4.47 -7.10
C GLN A 43 -20.70 -4.51 -5.66
N GLY A 44 -21.92 -4.02 -5.43
CA GLY A 44 -22.59 -4.10 -4.13
C GLY A 44 -22.09 -3.11 -3.10
N ILE A 45 -21.45 -2.03 -3.51
CA ILE A 45 -21.14 -0.85 -2.70
C ILE A 45 -21.85 0.38 -3.28
N ASP A 46 -22.00 1.43 -2.48
CA ASP A 46 -22.50 2.73 -2.94
C ASP A 46 -21.34 3.52 -3.59
N VAL A 47 -21.42 3.77 -4.91
CA VAL A 47 -20.35 4.40 -5.68
C VAL A 47 -20.68 5.85 -5.99
N ILE A 48 -19.81 6.77 -5.60
CA ILE A 48 -19.94 8.20 -5.85
C ILE A 48 -18.79 8.67 -6.77
N GLU A 49 -19.14 9.19 -7.93
CA GLU A 49 -18.17 9.77 -8.87
C GLU A 49 -17.92 11.24 -8.56
N THR A 50 -16.67 11.56 -8.19
CA THR A 50 -16.28 12.94 -7.90
C THR A 50 -14.77 13.16 -7.99
N ASN A 51 -14.38 14.40 -8.29
CA ASN A 51 -13.04 14.95 -8.02
C ASN A 51 -13.11 16.10 -7.01
N ASP A 52 -14.29 16.39 -6.48
CA ASP A 52 -14.51 17.49 -5.55
C ASP A 52 -14.28 17.03 -4.12
N ARG A 53 -13.38 17.75 -3.44
CA ARG A 53 -13.07 17.52 -2.02
C ARG A 53 -14.29 17.76 -1.11
N ALA A 54 -15.12 18.75 -1.43
CA ALA A 54 -16.31 19.03 -0.65
C ALA A 54 -17.32 17.87 -0.67
N VAL A 55 -17.39 17.12 -1.78
CA VAL A 55 -18.20 15.91 -1.87
C VAL A 55 -17.62 14.81 -0.94
N ALA A 56 -16.30 14.65 -0.89
CA ALA A 56 -15.66 13.69 0.02
C ALA A 56 -16.02 13.99 1.49
N VAL A 57 -15.94 15.24 1.88
CA VAL A 57 -16.34 15.71 3.22
C VAL A 57 -17.81 15.45 3.50
N LYS A 58 -18.69 15.77 2.54
CA LYS A 58 -20.14 15.53 2.66
C LYS A 58 -20.44 14.05 2.86
N GLU A 59 -19.86 13.19 2.04
CA GLU A 59 -20.12 11.74 2.05
C GLU A 59 -19.49 11.02 3.24
N ALA A 60 -18.50 11.63 3.90
CA ALA A 60 -17.93 11.12 5.15
C ALA A 60 -18.88 11.28 6.35
N ARG A 61 -19.87 12.18 6.28
CA ARG A 61 -20.80 12.37 7.38
C ARG A 61 -21.57 11.08 7.71
N GLY A 62 -21.55 10.71 8.98
CA GLY A 62 -22.20 9.50 9.46
C GLY A 62 -21.42 8.20 9.15
N THR A 63 -20.21 8.29 8.61
CA THR A 63 -19.33 7.11 8.50
C THR A 63 -18.50 6.94 9.76
N ASP A 64 -18.19 5.70 10.11
CA ASP A 64 -17.32 5.36 11.23
C ASP A 64 -15.84 5.45 10.85
N ILE A 65 -15.55 5.22 9.57
CA ILE A 65 -14.19 5.13 9.04
C ILE A 65 -14.09 5.89 7.70
N VAL A 66 -12.99 6.63 7.54
CA VAL A 66 -12.51 7.13 6.25
C VAL A 66 -11.22 6.39 5.92
N LEU A 67 -11.19 5.57 4.85
CA LEU A 67 -9.99 4.90 4.37
C LEU A 67 -9.37 5.69 3.22
N HIS A 68 -8.14 6.17 3.41
CA HIS A 68 -7.37 6.81 2.37
C HIS A 68 -6.73 5.77 1.42
N ALA A 69 -7.41 5.47 0.31
CA ALA A 69 -6.87 4.59 -0.74
C ALA A 69 -6.54 5.34 -2.04
N LEU A 70 -6.50 6.68 -1.97
CA LEU A 70 -6.07 7.53 -3.08
C LEU A 70 -4.56 7.39 -3.30
N ASN A 71 -4.15 7.33 -4.56
CA ASN A 71 -2.73 7.34 -4.92
C ASN A 71 -2.50 8.33 -6.06
N ALA A 72 -1.52 9.20 -5.88
CA ALA A 72 -1.10 10.11 -6.95
C ALA A 72 -0.45 9.33 -8.10
N PRO A 73 -0.57 9.79 -9.36
CA PRO A 73 0.23 9.24 -10.45
C PRO A 73 1.71 9.25 -10.07
N TYR A 74 2.43 8.18 -10.40
CA TYR A 74 3.81 7.98 -9.92
C TYR A 74 4.74 9.18 -10.19
N THR A 75 4.55 9.86 -11.32
CA THR A 75 5.27 11.08 -11.71
C THR A 75 4.66 12.38 -11.17
N GLY A 76 3.55 12.30 -10.46
CA GLY A 76 2.81 13.45 -9.92
C GLY A 76 2.81 13.56 -8.39
N TRP A 77 3.59 12.73 -7.69
CA TRP A 77 3.57 12.70 -6.23
C TRP A 77 3.85 14.04 -5.57
N ALA A 78 4.83 14.79 -6.07
CA ALA A 78 5.17 16.10 -5.52
C ALA A 78 4.01 17.12 -5.60
N GLN A 79 3.09 16.92 -6.56
CA GLN A 79 1.96 17.84 -6.77
C GLN A 79 0.69 17.37 -6.05
N TYR A 80 0.44 16.06 -5.99
CA TYR A 80 -0.88 15.54 -5.62
C TYR A 80 -0.93 14.77 -4.31
N ALA A 81 0.20 14.20 -3.82
CA ALA A 81 0.13 13.29 -2.68
C ALA A 81 -0.33 13.99 -1.39
N LEU A 82 0.23 15.16 -1.07
CA LEU A 82 -0.19 15.96 0.08
C LEU A 82 -1.65 16.45 -0.04
N PRO A 83 -2.09 17.09 -1.14
CA PRO A 83 -3.49 17.48 -1.31
C PRO A 83 -4.48 16.32 -1.15
N LEU A 84 -4.15 15.12 -1.63
CA LEU A 84 -4.99 13.94 -1.46
C LEU A 84 -5.07 13.50 0.01
N ALA A 85 -3.95 13.57 0.75
CA ALA A 85 -3.96 13.29 2.19
C ALA A 85 -4.78 14.32 2.97
N TYR A 86 -4.66 15.60 2.65
CA TYR A 86 -5.48 16.66 3.26
C TYR A 86 -6.99 16.45 3.02
N SER A 87 -7.39 15.97 1.84
CA SER A 87 -8.79 15.63 1.59
C SER A 87 -9.32 14.56 2.54
N ALA A 88 -8.50 13.55 2.86
CA ALA A 88 -8.87 12.49 3.78
C ALA A 88 -8.90 12.98 5.23
N ILE A 89 -7.93 13.80 5.63
CA ILE A 89 -7.89 14.43 6.97
C ILE A 89 -9.16 15.27 7.19
N GLU A 90 -9.48 16.17 6.25
CA GLU A 90 -10.66 17.02 6.36
C GLU A 90 -11.97 16.21 6.39
N ALA A 91 -12.07 15.16 5.58
CA ALA A 91 -13.23 14.29 5.58
C ALA A 91 -13.41 13.60 6.94
N ALA A 92 -12.33 13.12 7.57
CA ALA A 92 -12.36 12.53 8.90
C ALA A 92 -12.66 13.57 9.99
N GLU A 93 -12.03 14.73 9.94
CA GLU A 93 -12.24 15.83 10.88
C GLU A 93 -13.71 16.28 10.93
N GLN A 94 -14.31 16.54 9.77
CA GLN A 94 -15.69 17.03 9.69
C GLN A 94 -16.75 15.96 10.00
N SER A 95 -16.40 14.69 9.91
CA SER A 95 -17.31 13.58 10.21
C SER A 95 -17.15 12.97 11.58
N GLY A 96 -16.02 13.19 12.26
CA GLY A 96 -15.63 12.48 13.48
C GLY A 96 -15.23 11.02 13.25
N ALA A 97 -15.07 10.60 11.99
CA ALA A 97 -14.69 9.25 11.63
C ALA A 97 -13.21 8.95 11.95
N THR A 98 -12.88 7.69 12.18
CA THR A 98 -11.49 7.23 12.27
C THR A 98 -10.85 7.26 10.88
N LEU A 99 -9.74 7.98 10.73
CA LEU A 99 -8.95 7.98 9.50
C LEU A 99 -8.00 6.77 9.49
N MET A 100 -8.15 5.89 8.51
CA MET A 100 -7.22 4.79 8.25
C MET A 100 -6.32 5.12 7.06
N PHE A 101 -5.01 5.09 7.27
CA PHE A 101 -4.02 5.50 6.29
C PHE A 101 -3.00 4.39 5.99
N PRO A 102 -2.94 3.88 4.75
CA PRO A 102 -1.89 2.97 4.30
C PRO A 102 -0.53 3.67 4.21
N GLY A 103 0.34 3.37 5.18
CA GLY A 103 1.73 3.83 5.20
C GLY A 103 2.65 2.95 4.35
N ASN A 104 3.91 3.38 4.20
CA ASN A 104 4.96 2.58 3.57
C ASN A 104 6.32 2.85 4.23
N VAL A 105 7.38 2.24 3.70
CA VAL A 105 8.75 2.32 4.24
C VAL A 105 9.61 3.41 3.62
N TYR A 106 9.08 4.27 2.74
CA TYR A 106 9.88 5.29 2.04
C TYR A 106 10.42 6.38 2.98
N ASN A 107 9.71 6.65 4.06
CA ASN A 107 10.06 7.64 5.08
C ASN A 107 11.28 7.27 5.93
N TYR A 108 11.73 6.01 5.93
CA TYR A 108 12.94 5.61 6.66
C TYR A 108 14.25 5.96 5.94
N GLY A 109 14.23 6.06 4.59
CA GLY A 109 15.39 6.42 3.78
C GLY A 109 16.44 5.30 3.62
N ALA A 110 17.53 5.61 2.92
CA ALA A 110 18.56 4.64 2.57
C ALA A 110 19.44 4.18 3.76
N GLY A 111 19.40 4.90 4.87
CA GLY A 111 20.10 4.54 6.12
C GLY A 111 19.26 3.73 7.10
N MET A 112 18.11 3.21 6.68
CA MET A 112 17.23 2.46 7.55
C MET A 112 17.88 1.18 8.12
N PRO A 113 17.57 0.79 9.37
CA PRO A 113 18.02 -0.48 9.94
C PRO A 113 17.35 -1.67 9.27
N ALA A 114 17.93 -2.86 9.45
CA ALA A 114 17.40 -4.10 8.88
C ALA A 114 16.01 -4.51 9.45
N VAL A 115 15.68 -4.02 10.64
CA VAL A 115 14.36 -4.23 11.29
C VAL A 115 13.72 -2.87 11.51
N LEU A 116 12.52 -2.70 10.96
CA LEU A 116 11.73 -1.48 11.05
C LEU A 116 10.57 -1.70 12.00
N ASP A 117 10.45 -0.84 12.98
CA ASP A 117 9.32 -0.81 13.93
C ASP A 117 8.73 0.61 14.02
N GLU A 118 7.76 0.78 14.90
CA GLU A 118 7.06 2.05 15.09
C GLU A 118 7.94 3.14 15.71
N THR A 119 9.07 2.76 16.34
CA THR A 119 10.03 3.67 16.99
C THR A 119 11.17 4.06 16.06
N THR A 120 11.32 3.37 14.93
CA THR A 120 12.37 3.65 13.95
C THR A 120 12.22 5.08 13.41
N PRO A 121 13.27 5.93 13.51
CA PRO A 121 13.20 7.32 13.07
C PRO A 121 12.95 7.45 11.57
N MET A 122 12.12 8.41 11.19
CA MET A 122 11.94 8.79 9.79
C MET A 122 13.12 9.68 9.37
N LEU A 123 13.95 9.17 8.45
CA LEU A 123 15.14 9.84 7.91
C LEU A 123 15.17 9.74 6.38
N PRO A 124 14.16 10.30 5.70
CA PRO A 124 13.97 10.09 4.26
C PRO A 124 15.11 10.67 3.42
N THR A 125 15.65 9.86 2.52
CA THR A 125 16.69 10.24 1.56
C THR A 125 16.15 10.50 0.16
N SER A 126 14.88 10.13 -0.10
CA SER A 126 14.19 10.33 -1.38
C SER A 126 13.14 11.42 -1.29
N ARG A 127 12.74 11.99 -2.44
CA ARG A 127 11.65 12.99 -2.51
C ARG A 127 10.32 12.37 -2.08
N LYS A 128 10.05 11.13 -2.49
CA LYS A 128 8.82 10.41 -2.07
C LYS A 128 8.82 10.11 -0.59
N GLY A 129 9.99 9.77 -0.03
CA GLY A 129 10.14 9.58 1.41
C GLY A 129 9.82 10.84 2.21
N LYS A 130 10.34 12.01 1.79
CA LYS A 130 10.03 13.31 2.42
C LYS A 130 8.54 13.66 2.36
N ILE A 131 7.88 13.35 1.24
CA ILE A 131 6.42 13.55 1.11
C ILE A 131 5.66 12.61 2.07
N ARG A 132 6.11 11.36 2.22
CA ARG A 132 5.49 10.41 3.16
C ARG A 132 5.70 10.85 4.61
N GLU A 133 6.88 11.29 4.97
CA GLU A 133 7.15 11.87 6.29
C GLU A 133 6.22 13.05 6.56
N GLU A 134 6.14 14.01 5.65
CA GLU A 134 5.26 15.18 5.77
C GLU A 134 3.80 14.78 5.95
N ILE A 135 3.29 13.81 5.17
CA ILE A 135 1.93 13.30 5.31
C ILE A 135 1.71 12.73 6.72
N GLU A 136 2.62 11.89 7.22
CA GLU A 136 2.46 11.27 8.53
C GLU A 136 2.58 12.28 9.67
N LEU A 137 3.39 13.34 9.51
CA LEU A 137 3.41 14.47 10.45
C LEU A 137 2.05 15.18 10.49
N ARG A 138 1.44 15.45 9.32
CA ARG A 138 0.10 16.05 9.26
C ARG A 138 -0.99 15.17 9.85
N LEU A 139 -0.89 13.85 9.68
CA LEU A 139 -1.79 12.91 10.32
C LEU A 139 -1.68 12.95 11.85
N ARG A 140 -0.47 13.10 12.37
CA ARG A 140 -0.23 13.25 13.81
C ARG A 140 -0.80 14.57 14.34
N GLU A 141 -0.53 15.69 13.67
CA GLU A 141 -1.08 17.01 14.02
C GLU A 141 -2.62 17.00 14.00
N ALA A 142 -3.24 16.36 13.00
CA ALA A 142 -4.68 16.20 12.94
C ALA A 142 -5.21 15.37 14.12
N SER A 143 -4.46 14.37 14.56
CA SER A 143 -4.80 13.57 15.72
C SER A 143 -4.72 14.39 17.02
N ASP A 144 -3.73 15.25 17.17
CA ASP A 144 -3.62 16.17 18.30
C ASP A 144 -4.81 17.17 18.33
N SER A 145 -5.43 17.39 17.17
CA SER A 145 -6.65 18.21 16.98
C SER A 145 -7.96 17.41 17.07
N GLY A 146 -7.90 16.12 17.42
CA GLY A 146 -9.08 15.27 17.69
C GLY A 146 -9.44 14.27 16.58
N VAL A 147 -8.72 14.22 15.45
CA VAL A 147 -8.95 13.22 14.40
C VAL A 147 -8.31 11.89 14.77
N ARG A 148 -9.10 10.90 15.17
CA ARG A 148 -8.57 9.55 15.42
C ARG A 148 -7.92 8.99 14.16
N THR A 149 -6.65 8.57 14.24
CA THR A 149 -5.87 8.15 13.08
C THR A 149 -5.18 6.80 13.31
N ILE A 150 -5.30 5.89 12.35
CA ILE A 150 -4.60 4.60 12.33
C ILE A 150 -3.74 4.56 11.06
N VAL A 151 -2.42 4.50 11.23
CA VAL A 151 -1.47 4.30 10.14
C VAL A 151 -0.97 2.86 10.16
N LEU A 152 -1.07 2.14 9.04
CA LEU A 152 -0.52 0.81 8.89
C LEU A 152 0.56 0.85 7.81
N ARG A 153 1.85 0.81 8.20
CA ARG A 153 2.98 0.79 7.27
C ARG A 153 3.21 -0.61 6.71
N ALA A 154 3.53 -0.68 5.44
CA ALA A 154 3.74 -1.93 4.72
C ALA A 154 4.93 -1.83 3.75
N GLY A 155 5.49 -2.97 3.34
CA GLY A 155 6.42 -3.09 2.23
C GLY A 155 5.74 -2.97 0.86
N ASP A 156 6.42 -3.43 -0.19
CA ASP A 156 5.89 -3.37 -1.55
C ASP A 156 4.74 -4.37 -1.75
N PHE A 157 3.61 -3.87 -2.20
CA PHE A 157 2.41 -4.68 -2.39
C PHE A 157 2.47 -5.58 -3.62
N PHE A 158 2.00 -6.84 -3.48
CA PHE A 158 1.65 -7.74 -4.58
C PHE A 158 0.27 -8.40 -4.35
N GLY A 159 -0.29 -9.05 -5.38
CA GLY A 159 -1.65 -9.61 -5.33
C GLY A 159 -2.76 -8.58 -5.59
N ARG A 160 -3.96 -9.08 -5.85
CA ARG A 160 -5.18 -8.28 -6.13
C ARG A 160 -4.99 -7.28 -7.26
N GLY A 161 -4.77 -7.80 -8.47
CA GLY A 161 -4.77 -7.01 -9.69
C GLY A 161 -3.43 -6.39 -10.07
N ARG A 162 -3.49 -5.47 -11.03
CA ARG A 162 -2.33 -4.85 -11.69
C ARG A 162 -1.93 -3.53 -11.03
N GLY A 163 -0.69 -3.07 -11.32
CA GLY A 163 -0.18 -1.77 -10.92
C GLY A 163 0.82 -1.80 -9.78
N SER A 164 1.59 -2.87 -9.65
CA SER A 164 2.67 -3.04 -8.67
C SER A 164 4.00 -3.40 -9.31
N TRP A 165 5.07 -3.38 -8.53
CA TRP A 165 6.36 -3.88 -8.96
C TRP A 165 6.29 -5.33 -9.45
N PHE A 166 5.42 -6.14 -8.85
CA PHE A 166 5.24 -7.54 -9.20
C PHE A 166 4.82 -7.71 -10.67
N ASP A 167 3.75 -7.06 -11.10
CA ASP A 167 3.21 -7.22 -12.46
C ASP A 167 3.88 -6.30 -13.50
N LEU A 168 4.21 -5.06 -13.11
CA LEU A 168 4.78 -4.07 -14.03
C LEU A 168 6.26 -4.29 -14.33
N VAL A 169 6.99 -4.96 -13.43
CA VAL A 169 8.44 -5.16 -13.55
C VAL A 169 8.81 -6.64 -13.47
N LEU A 170 8.54 -7.31 -12.33
CA LEU A 170 9.06 -8.66 -12.12
C LEU A 170 8.59 -9.65 -13.18
N ILE A 171 7.28 -9.80 -13.35
CA ILE A 171 6.70 -10.81 -14.24
C ILE A 171 6.33 -10.30 -15.64
N LYS A 172 6.66 -9.05 -15.97
CA LYS A 172 6.30 -8.40 -17.23
C LYS A 172 6.68 -9.22 -18.46
N GLU A 173 7.83 -9.89 -18.42
CA GLU A 173 8.34 -10.72 -19.53
C GLU A 173 8.23 -12.23 -19.25
N MET A 174 7.40 -12.63 -18.27
CA MET A 174 7.29 -14.04 -17.86
C MET A 174 6.80 -14.98 -19.00
N ALA A 175 5.98 -14.46 -19.93
CA ALA A 175 5.58 -15.21 -21.11
C ALA A 175 6.79 -15.64 -21.99
N ARG A 176 7.92 -14.92 -21.88
CA ARG A 176 9.19 -15.23 -22.54
C ARG A 176 10.18 -15.97 -21.62
N ASN A 177 9.70 -16.54 -20.52
CA ASN A 177 10.50 -17.20 -19.48
C ASN A 177 11.58 -16.28 -18.87
N LYS A 178 11.27 -14.99 -18.73
CA LYS A 178 12.18 -14.00 -18.16
C LYS A 178 11.48 -13.22 -17.05
N ILE A 179 12.19 -13.01 -15.95
CA ILE A 179 11.79 -12.08 -14.87
C ILE A 179 12.87 -11.00 -14.74
N THR A 180 12.47 -9.81 -14.28
CA THR A 180 13.39 -8.74 -13.95
C THR A 180 13.27 -8.46 -12.45
N TYR A 181 14.29 -8.83 -11.65
CA TYR A 181 14.33 -8.50 -10.24
C TYR A 181 15.05 -7.17 -10.03
N PRO A 182 14.46 -6.22 -9.29
CA PRO A 182 15.02 -4.87 -9.20
C PRO A 182 16.31 -4.76 -8.36
N GLY A 183 16.53 -5.66 -7.41
CA GLY A 183 17.68 -5.64 -6.51
C GLY A 183 18.62 -6.84 -6.67
N PRO A 184 19.66 -6.93 -5.81
CA PRO A 184 20.43 -8.15 -5.63
C PRO A 184 19.55 -9.29 -5.12
N LEU A 185 19.85 -10.52 -5.52
CA LEU A 185 19.01 -11.67 -5.17
C LEU A 185 19.21 -12.16 -3.73
N ASP A 186 20.29 -11.75 -3.08
CA ASP A 186 20.65 -12.11 -1.70
C ASP A 186 20.18 -11.07 -0.66
N VAL A 187 19.61 -9.94 -1.11
CA VAL A 187 19.10 -8.89 -0.23
C VAL A 187 17.66 -9.19 0.16
N VAL A 188 17.37 -9.11 1.47
CA VAL A 188 16.01 -9.25 2.01
C VAL A 188 15.20 -8.00 1.69
N HIS A 189 14.01 -8.20 1.13
CA HIS A 189 13.04 -7.16 0.83
C HIS A 189 11.68 -7.49 1.41
N GLU A 190 11.00 -6.48 1.96
CA GLU A 190 9.69 -6.65 2.56
C GLU A 190 8.59 -6.57 1.50
N TRP A 191 7.96 -7.71 1.23
CA TRP A 191 6.81 -7.83 0.34
C TRP A 191 5.53 -7.96 1.12
N THR A 192 4.50 -7.25 0.73
CA THR A 192 3.19 -7.29 1.38
C THR A 192 2.15 -7.89 0.44
N TYR A 193 1.58 -9.05 0.83
CA TYR A 193 0.44 -9.61 0.12
C TYR A 193 -0.82 -8.80 0.46
N LEU A 194 -1.40 -8.14 -0.54
CA LEU A 194 -2.46 -7.16 -0.32
C LEU A 194 -3.71 -7.72 0.38
N PRO A 195 -4.19 -8.96 0.12
CA PRO A 195 -5.32 -9.52 0.89
C PRO A 195 -5.04 -9.57 2.38
N ASP A 196 -3.88 -10.08 2.81
CA ASP A 196 -3.52 -10.18 4.23
C ASP A 196 -3.46 -8.80 4.90
N TYR A 197 -2.94 -7.81 4.18
CA TYR A 197 -2.92 -6.42 4.64
C TYR A 197 -4.33 -5.84 4.83
N ILE A 198 -5.24 -6.12 3.90
CA ILE A 198 -6.64 -5.68 4.01
C ILE A 198 -7.35 -6.37 5.18
N ASP A 199 -7.11 -7.65 5.41
CA ASP A 199 -7.66 -8.37 6.56
C ASP A 199 -7.16 -7.78 7.88
N ALA A 200 -5.89 -7.33 7.94
CA ALA A 200 -5.37 -6.60 9.11
C ALA A 200 -6.06 -5.24 9.28
N LEU A 201 -6.33 -4.49 8.19
CA LEU A 201 -7.11 -3.25 8.27
C LEU A 201 -8.52 -3.49 8.82
N ILE A 202 -9.21 -4.56 8.43
CA ILE A 202 -10.53 -4.93 8.95
C ILE A 202 -10.45 -5.24 10.46
N LYS A 203 -9.44 -5.97 10.90
CA LYS A 203 -9.23 -6.25 12.33
C LYS A 203 -8.97 -4.97 13.12
N LEU A 204 -8.14 -4.06 12.62
CA LEU A 204 -7.92 -2.74 13.24
C LEU A 204 -9.19 -1.89 13.27
N ALA A 205 -9.98 -1.92 12.20
CA ALA A 205 -11.27 -1.23 12.14
C ALA A 205 -12.24 -1.72 13.24
N ALA A 206 -12.24 -3.02 13.52
CA ALA A 206 -13.12 -3.61 14.53
C ALA A 206 -12.77 -3.17 15.97
N ILE A 207 -11.52 -2.85 16.24
CA ILE A 207 -11.04 -2.44 17.57
C ILE A 207 -10.74 -0.93 17.68
N ARG A 208 -11.02 -0.13 16.64
CA ARG A 208 -10.64 1.28 16.52
C ARG A 208 -10.96 2.12 17.75
N ASP A 209 -12.09 1.82 18.42
CA ASP A 209 -12.57 2.59 19.58
C ASP A 209 -11.78 2.29 20.86
N THR A 210 -11.00 1.22 20.89
CA THR A 210 -10.11 0.84 22.01
C THR A 210 -8.68 1.35 21.82
N LEU A 211 -8.38 1.88 20.65
CA LEU A 211 -7.04 2.38 20.29
C LEU A 211 -6.86 3.84 20.74
N GLY A 212 -5.60 4.27 20.84
CA GLY A 212 -5.24 5.66 21.09
C GLY A 212 -5.67 6.61 19.96
N PRO A 213 -5.56 7.92 20.17
CA PRO A 213 -5.95 8.92 19.17
C PRO A 213 -5.09 8.83 17.89
N TYR A 214 -3.81 8.50 18.03
CA TYR A 214 -2.89 8.22 16.92
C TYR A 214 -2.21 6.88 17.12
N GLU A 215 -2.44 5.97 16.21
CA GLU A 215 -1.79 4.67 16.22
C GLU A 215 -1.04 4.40 14.94
N LEU A 216 0.22 4.03 15.11
CA LEU A 216 1.09 3.58 14.04
C LEU A 216 1.38 2.09 14.25
N PHE A 217 1.22 1.30 13.20
CA PHE A 217 1.52 -0.13 13.19
C PHE A 217 2.40 -0.49 11.98
N GLY A 218 3.30 -1.44 12.17
CA GLY A 218 4.01 -2.12 11.10
C GLY A 218 3.30 -3.42 10.69
N PHE A 219 3.04 -3.62 9.40
CA PHE A 219 2.50 -4.86 8.88
C PHE A 219 3.65 -5.78 8.44
N PRO A 220 3.90 -6.90 9.15
CA PRO A 220 4.91 -7.88 8.78
C PRO A 220 4.38 -8.74 7.61
N GLY A 221 4.93 -8.52 6.43
CA GLY A 221 4.57 -9.29 5.25
C GLY A 221 5.52 -10.49 5.03
N HIS A 222 6.10 -10.57 3.84
CA HIS A 222 7.09 -11.57 3.47
C HIS A 222 8.47 -10.93 3.36
N ALA A 223 9.23 -10.96 4.45
CA ALA A 223 10.64 -10.55 4.45
C ALA A 223 11.50 -11.67 3.85
N VAL A 224 11.70 -11.65 2.55
CA VAL A 224 12.39 -12.70 1.80
C VAL A 224 13.46 -12.12 0.88
N THR A 225 14.47 -12.92 0.57
CA THR A 225 15.48 -12.59 -0.43
C THR A 225 14.87 -12.58 -1.83
N GLY A 226 15.50 -11.86 -2.76
CA GLY A 226 15.13 -11.90 -4.17
C GLY A 226 15.14 -13.33 -4.73
N GLN A 227 16.12 -14.13 -4.30
CA GLN A 227 16.22 -15.54 -4.73
C GLN A 227 15.03 -16.37 -4.27
N GLU A 228 14.57 -16.22 -3.02
CA GLU A 228 13.40 -16.92 -2.50
C GLU A 228 12.12 -16.51 -3.23
N PHE A 229 11.95 -15.21 -3.47
CA PHE A 229 10.78 -14.70 -4.19
C PHE A 229 10.74 -15.19 -5.65
N VAL A 230 11.86 -15.13 -6.36
CA VAL A 230 12.02 -15.66 -7.73
C VAL A 230 11.77 -17.17 -7.78
N SER A 231 12.29 -17.90 -6.80
CA SER A 231 12.05 -19.35 -6.69
C SER A 231 10.57 -19.69 -6.49
N ALA A 232 9.85 -18.89 -5.69
CA ALA A 232 8.41 -19.05 -5.51
C ALA A 232 7.63 -18.82 -6.82
N ILE A 233 8.04 -17.81 -7.63
CA ILE A 233 7.45 -17.55 -8.95
C ILE A 233 7.74 -18.72 -9.92
N ALA A 234 8.99 -19.19 -9.97
CA ALA A 234 9.39 -20.31 -10.83
C ALA A 234 8.60 -21.58 -10.49
N LYS A 235 8.49 -21.90 -9.19
CA LYS A 235 7.72 -23.05 -8.71
C LYS A 235 6.22 -22.93 -9.05
N ALA A 236 5.63 -21.75 -8.84
CA ALA A 236 4.22 -21.50 -9.12
C ALA A 236 3.91 -21.61 -10.64
N SER A 237 4.84 -21.17 -11.48
CA SER A 237 4.66 -21.19 -12.93
C SER A 237 5.07 -22.51 -13.61
N GLY A 238 5.80 -23.39 -12.92
CA GLY A 238 6.38 -24.60 -13.49
C GLY A 238 7.44 -24.31 -14.56
N ARG A 239 8.03 -23.11 -14.59
CA ARG A 239 8.93 -22.64 -15.65
C ARG A 239 10.36 -22.46 -15.14
N VAL A 240 11.33 -22.72 -16.01
CA VAL A 240 12.72 -22.28 -15.81
C VAL A 240 12.82 -20.83 -16.28
N LEU A 241 13.06 -19.92 -15.34
CA LEU A 241 13.02 -18.48 -15.58
C LEU A 241 14.45 -17.90 -15.62
N LYS A 242 14.74 -17.10 -16.65
CA LYS A 242 15.98 -16.29 -16.68
C LYS A 242 15.76 -15.02 -15.86
N VAL A 243 16.67 -14.74 -14.95
CA VAL A 243 16.60 -13.54 -14.11
C VAL A 243 17.44 -12.43 -14.71
N GLY A 244 16.81 -11.31 -15.04
CA GLY A 244 17.46 -10.05 -15.38
C GLY A 244 17.42 -9.09 -14.20
N HIS A 245 18.21 -8.02 -14.25
CA HIS A 245 18.30 -7.00 -13.21
C HIS A 245 18.08 -5.60 -13.79
N ILE A 246 17.64 -4.66 -12.95
CA ILE A 246 17.59 -3.25 -13.30
C ILE A 246 19.00 -2.65 -13.14
N ASN A 247 19.50 -2.01 -14.20
CA ASN A 247 20.72 -1.22 -14.10
C ASN A 247 20.37 0.17 -13.52
N TRP A 248 20.48 0.32 -12.20
CA TRP A 248 20.16 1.56 -11.51
C TRP A 248 21.05 2.74 -11.88
N LEU A 249 22.30 2.49 -12.28
CA LEU A 249 23.19 3.55 -12.77
C LEU A 249 22.66 4.13 -14.08
N MET A 250 22.28 3.25 -15.02
CA MET A 250 21.64 3.67 -16.26
C MET A 250 20.31 4.37 -16.01
N MET A 251 19.50 3.89 -15.05
CA MET A 251 18.23 4.54 -14.69
C MET A 251 18.44 5.95 -14.15
N ARG A 252 19.52 6.21 -13.40
CA ARG A 252 19.88 7.54 -12.91
C ARG A 252 20.29 8.47 -14.06
N THR A 253 21.11 8.00 -14.99
CA THR A 253 21.55 8.80 -16.16
C THR A 253 20.38 9.11 -17.10
N VAL A 254 19.56 8.12 -17.44
CA VAL A 254 18.37 8.31 -18.30
C VAL A 254 17.29 9.11 -17.57
N GLY A 255 17.23 9.06 -16.26
CA GLY A 255 16.30 9.84 -15.43
C GLY A 255 16.45 11.35 -15.57
N SER A 256 17.57 11.87 -16.10
CA SER A 256 17.71 13.31 -16.41
C SER A 256 16.73 13.78 -17.50
N ILE A 257 16.41 12.92 -18.46
CA ILE A 257 15.51 13.19 -19.60
C ILE A 257 14.18 12.44 -19.53
N TRP A 258 14.10 11.35 -18.76
CA TRP A 258 12.91 10.53 -18.62
C TRP A 258 12.33 10.59 -17.20
N LYS A 259 11.21 11.32 -17.04
CA LYS A 259 10.59 11.61 -15.74
C LYS A 259 10.31 10.34 -14.93
N MET A 260 9.75 9.28 -15.55
CA MET A 260 9.48 8.02 -14.86
C MET A 260 10.76 7.34 -14.37
N GLY A 261 11.83 7.33 -15.18
CA GLY A 261 13.13 6.78 -14.79
C GLY A 261 13.71 7.49 -13.56
N ARG A 262 13.59 8.81 -13.49
CA ARG A 262 13.99 9.62 -12.33
C ARG A 262 13.20 9.24 -11.08
N GLU A 263 11.89 9.09 -11.21
CA GLU A 263 11.01 8.71 -10.10
C GLU A 263 11.27 7.28 -9.58
N LEU A 264 11.64 6.36 -10.47
CA LEU A 264 12.03 5.00 -10.09
C LEU A 264 13.42 5.01 -9.43
N ALA A 265 14.39 5.74 -9.99
CA ALA A 265 15.73 5.83 -9.44
C ALA A 265 15.76 6.47 -8.03
N ASP A 266 14.83 7.38 -7.73
CA ASP A 266 14.69 8.05 -6.44
C ASP A 266 14.42 7.06 -5.29
N ILE A 267 13.73 5.94 -5.56
CA ILE A 267 13.44 4.91 -4.57
C ILE A 267 14.23 3.60 -4.80
N GLY A 268 15.18 3.60 -5.75
CA GLY A 268 15.98 2.41 -6.08
C GLY A 268 16.77 1.82 -4.90
N TYR A 269 17.05 2.63 -3.87
CA TYR A 269 17.74 2.17 -2.66
C TYR A 269 16.97 1.08 -1.90
N LEU A 270 15.64 1.08 -1.95
CA LEU A 270 14.79 0.08 -1.28
C LEU A 270 15.12 -1.36 -1.70
N TRP A 271 15.59 -1.53 -2.91
CA TRP A 271 15.99 -2.83 -3.46
C TRP A 271 17.40 -3.27 -3.06
N GLN A 272 18.18 -2.37 -2.45
CA GLN A 272 19.58 -2.60 -2.11
C GLN A 272 19.84 -2.63 -0.60
N VAL A 273 18.91 -2.07 0.18
CA VAL A 273 18.99 -2.02 1.64
C VAL A 273 18.10 -3.12 2.21
N PRO A 274 18.71 -4.11 2.94
CA PRO A 274 17.91 -5.18 3.54
C PRO A 274 16.97 -4.61 4.60
N HIS A 275 15.70 -4.98 4.55
CA HIS A 275 14.73 -4.55 5.56
C HIS A 275 13.58 -5.53 5.71
N ARG A 276 13.05 -5.58 6.94
CA ARG A 276 11.80 -6.24 7.31
C ARG A 276 11.04 -5.38 8.29
N ILE A 277 9.73 -5.54 8.34
CA ILE A 277 8.86 -4.83 9.30
C ILE A 277 8.60 -5.74 10.50
N ASP A 278 8.77 -5.20 11.72
CA ASP A 278 8.37 -5.86 12.95
C ASP A 278 6.85 -5.68 13.16
N GLY A 279 6.14 -6.79 13.34
CA GLY A 279 4.69 -6.78 13.55
C GLY A 279 4.29 -7.02 15.02
N THR A 280 5.20 -6.85 15.97
CA THR A 280 4.94 -7.17 17.39
C THR A 280 3.81 -6.32 17.94
N LYS A 281 3.81 -5.01 17.69
CA LYS A 281 2.74 -4.10 18.13
C LYS A 281 1.41 -4.44 17.46
N LEU A 282 1.41 -4.72 16.16
CA LEU A 282 0.19 -5.13 15.44
C LEU A 282 -0.38 -6.42 16.02
N ARG A 283 0.48 -7.43 16.26
CA ARG A 283 0.05 -8.71 16.86
C ARG A 283 -0.52 -8.53 18.26
N ALA A 284 0.05 -7.65 19.07
CA ALA A 284 -0.49 -7.34 20.39
C ALA A 284 -1.89 -6.70 20.31
N ALA A 285 -2.15 -5.89 19.28
CA ALA A 285 -3.42 -5.21 19.10
C ALA A 285 -4.52 -6.12 18.52
N ILE A 286 -4.22 -6.87 17.45
CA ILE A 286 -5.25 -7.63 16.69
C ILE A 286 -5.19 -9.15 16.88
N GLY A 287 -4.29 -9.65 17.73
CA GLY A 287 -4.01 -11.07 17.87
C GLY A 287 -3.23 -11.64 16.69
N GLU A 288 -3.71 -12.70 16.07
CA GLU A 288 -3.06 -13.28 14.90
C GLU A 288 -3.08 -12.33 13.71
N VAL A 289 -1.88 -12.01 13.21
CA VAL A 289 -1.70 -11.20 12.00
C VAL A 289 -1.98 -12.07 10.77
N PRO A 290 -2.87 -11.65 9.85
CA PRO A 290 -3.12 -12.40 8.63
C PRO A 290 -1.84 -12.66 7.83
N HIS A 291 -1.60 -13.91 7.46
CA HIS A 291 -0.40 -14.32 6.74
C HIS A 291 -0.67 -15.53 5.85
N THR A 292 -0.81 -15.30 4.56
CA THR A 292 -0.88 -16.35 3.54
C THR A 292 0.55 -16.83 3.21
N PRO A 293 0.86 -18.14 3.24
CA PRO A 293 2.20 -18.62 2.88
C PRO A 293 2.65 -18.11 1.52
N LEU A 294 3.92 -17.69 1.39
CA LEU A 294 4.48 -17.05 0.20
C LEU A 294 4.15 -17.78 -1.11
N GLN A 295 4.33 -19.12 -1.13
CA GLN A 295 4.05 -19.92 -2.32
C GLN A 295 2.57 -19.82 -2.73
N THR A 296 1.66 -19.81 -1.77
CA THR A 296 0.21 -19.67 -2.03
C THR A 296 -0.11 -18.26 -2.51
N ALA A 297 0.43 -17.23 -1.87
CA ALA A 297 0.22 -15.83 -2.23
C ALA A 297 0.71 -15.55 -3.66
N VAL A 298 1.92 -16.02 -4.01
CA VAL A 298 2.49 -15.89 -5.36
C VAL A 298 1.65 -16.65 -6.40
N THR A 299 1.25 -17.89 -6.10
CA THR A 299 0.43 -18.70 -7.03
C THR A 299 -0.91 -18.02 -7.31
N ARG A 300 -1.60 -17.54 -6.27
CA ARG A 300 -2.87 -16.79 -6.44
C ARG A 300 -2.66 -15.52 -7.26
N SER A 301 -1.60 -14.76 -6.98
CA SER A 301 -1.29 -13.53 -7.71
C SER A 301 -1.03 -13.77 -9.20
N LEU A 302 -0.31 -14.84 -9.54
CA LEU A 302 -0.05 -15.19 -10.94
C LEU A 302 -1.34 -15.63 -11.67
N ARG A 303 -2.22 -16.38 -11.01
CA ARG A 303 -3.54 -16.77 -11.58
C ARG A 303 -4.44 -15.55 -11.81
N GLU A 304 -4.56 -14.68 -10.82
CA GLU A 304 -5.35 -13.43 -10.92
C GLU A 304 -4.88 -12.53 -12.09
N LEU A 305 -3.59 -12.56 -12.40
CA LEU A 305 -3.00 -11.81 -13.50
C LEU A 305 -3.09 -12.53 -14.85
N GLY A 306 -3.59 -13.78 -14.87
CA GLY A 306 -3.62 -14.63 -16.06
C GLY A 306 -2.23 -15.06 -16.56
N ALA A 307 -1.24 -15.06 -15.66
CA ALA A 307 0.14 -15.42 -16.00
C ALA A 307 0.38 -16.93 -15.93
N ILE A 308 -0.48 -17.65 -15.21
CA ILE A 308 -0.57 -19.12 -15.17
C ILE A 308 -2.05 -19.55 -15.14
N ALA A 309 -2.31 -20.84 -15.41
CA ALA A 309 -3.64 -21.45 -15.34
C ALA A 309 -4.14 -21.62 -13.88
#